data_0ff2d8212e19f2b36e87193fdbf58e45
#
_entry.id   0ff2d8212e19f2b36e87193fdbf58e45
#
_cell.length_a   1.000
_cell.length_b   1.000
_cell.length_c   1.000
_cell.angle_alpha   90.00
_cell.angle_beta   90.00
_cell.angle_gamma   90.00
#
_symmetry.space_group_name_H-M   'P 1'
#
loop_
_entity.id
_entity.type
_entity.pdbx_description
1 polymer ?
#
loop_
_entity_poly.entity_id
_entity_poly.type
_entity_poly.pdbx_seq_one_letter_code
_entity_poly.pdbx_strand_id
1 'polypeptide(L)'
;MKELSLKNGNSYRLKEFEEADFAQVNQLNAEEEWNNLVKKKEDTKNAWLHSNIRFLVYDGDTLAGYVRGFTDLNITTYICEVLINKDYRGQGIGSELIKFVHHLYPKTRIDLLGSSTSRTFYEDQDYRKFYGFRKTIEEY
;
A
#
# COMPACT_ATOMS: atom_id res chain seq x y z
N MET A 1 -12.17 3.75 14.37
CA MET A 1 -11.00 4.49 13.88
C MET A 1 -9.77 4.07 14.67
N LYS A 2 -8.65 3.90 13.97
CA LYS A 2 -7.40 3.45 14.60
C LYS A 2 -6.30 4.46 14.38
N GLU A 3 -5.26 4.33 15.17
CA GLU A 3 -4.04 5.11 15.00
C GLU A 3 -2.89 4.20 14.59
N LEU A 4 -2.05 4.71 13.73
CA LEU A 4 -0.78 4.09 13.38
C LEU A 4 0.31 4.79 14.18
N SER A 5 0.87 4.08 15.17
CA SER A 5 1.91 4.63 16.03
C SER A 5 3.28 4.24 15.50
N LEU A 6 4.18 5.21 15.41
CA LEU A 6 5.50 5.04 14.85
C LEU A 6 6.57 5.05 15.95
N LYS A 7 7.74 4.49 15.64
CA LYS A 7 8.86 4.43 16.59
C LYS A 7 9.36 5.79 17.02
N ASN A 8 9.21 6.82 16.16
CA ASN A 8 9.64 8.19 16.49
C ASN A 8 8.66 8.93 17.41
N GLY A 9 7.58 8.27 17.84
CA GLY A 9 6.58 8.89 18.69
C GLY A 9 5.41 9.55 17.96
N ASN A 10 5.51 9.70 16.64
CA ASN A 10 4.39 10.23 15.85
C ASN A 10 3.27 9.20 15.75
N SER A 11 2.05 9.70 15.60
CA SER A 11 0.86 8.87 15.45
C SER A 11 -0.06 9.51 14.43
N TYR A 12 -0.57 8.71 13.51
CA TYR A 12 -1.44 9.19 12.44
C TYR A 12 -2.73 8.37 12.43
N ARG A 13 -3.77 8.96 11.85
CA ARG A 13 -5.07 8.29 11.74
C ARG A 13 -5.01 7.21 10.66
N LEU A 14 -5.45 6.00 11.03
CA LEU A 14 -5.51 4.85 10.13
C LEU A 14 -6.98 4.53 9.87
N LYS A 15 -7.38 4.46 8.60
CA LYS A 15 -8.77 4.15 8.25
C LYS A 15 -8.84 3.23 7.04
N GLU A 16 -9.95 2.49 6.93
CA GLU A 16 -10.25 1.74 5.72
C GLU A 16 -10.74 2.72 4.63
N PHE A 17 -10.36 2.45 3.39
CA PHE A 17 -10.74 3.26 2.24
C PHE A 17 -12.27 3.27 2.05
N GLU A 18 -12.81 4.45 1.77
CA GLU A 18 -14.17 4.66 1.32
C GLU A 18 -14.12 5.40 -0.01
N GLU A 19 -15.19 5.32 -0.80
CA GLU A 19 -15.20 5.94 -2.13
C GLU A 19 -14.83 7.42 -2.10
N ALA A 20 -15.28 8.13 -1.07
CA ALA A 20 -14.95 9.57 -0.91
C ALA A 20 -13.45 9.85 -0.77
N ASP A 21 -12.66 8.85 -0.40
CA ASP A 21 -11.21 9.01 -0.26
C ASP A 21 -10.48 8.97 -1.61
N PHE A 22 -11.14 8.55 -2.68
CA PHE A 22 -10.45 8.32 -3.95
C PHE A 22 -9.82 9.59 -4.51
N ALA A 23 -10.44 10.75 -4.31
CA ALA A 23 -9.87 12.02 -4.77
C ALA A 23 -8.46 12.24 -4.18
N GLN A 24 -8.29 11.93 -2.90
CA GLN A 24 -6.99 12.04 -2.22
C GLN A 24 -5.98 11.01 -2.73
N VAL A 25 -6.43 9.78 -2.95
CA VAL A 25 -5.57 8.72 -3.51
C VAL A 25 -5.09 9.12 -4.91
N ASN A 26 -6.01 9.59 -5.76
CA ASN A 26 -5.67 10.01 -7.11
C ASN A 26 -4.69 11.18 -7.12
N GLN A 27 -4.88 12.13 -6.22
CA GLN A 27 -3.98 13.26 -6.07
C GLN A 27 -2.59 12.81 -5.64
N LEU A 28 -2.50 11.91 -4.66
CA LEU A 28 -1.20 11.39 -4.21
C LEU A 28 -0.50 10.63 -5.33
N ASN A 29 -1.23 9.81 -6.09
CA ASN A 29 -0.67 9.11 -7.25
C ASN A 29 -0.07 10.09 -8.25
N ALA A 30 -0.76 11.21 -8.52
CA ALA A 30 -0.28 12.25 -9.43
C ALA A 30 0.98 12.93 -8.91
N GLU A 31 1.00 13.27 -7.64
CA GLU A 31 2.14 13.94 -6.99
C GLU A 31 3.38 13.04 -6.97
N GLU A 32 3.19 11.72 -6.85
CA GLU A 32 4.27 10.75 -6.83
C GLU A 32 4.59 10.18 -8.22
N GLU A 33 3.98 10.75 -9.25
CA GLU A 33 4.22 10.42 -10.66
C GLU A 33 3.86 8.98 -11.04
N TRP A 34 2.87 8.39 -10.35
CA TRP A 34 2.32 7.09 -10.72
C TRP A 34 1.30 7.26 -11.84
N ASN A 35 1.81 7.69 -12.99
CA ASN A 35 1.00 8.22 -14.10
C ASN A 35 0.06 7.22 -14.74
N ASN A 36 0.42 5.93 -14.76
CA ASN A 36 -0.46 4.90 -15.32
C ASN A 36 -1.76 4.78 -14.53
N LEU A 37 -1.67 4.88 -13.20
CA LEU A 37 -2.84 4.82 -12.32
C LEU A 37 -3.70 6.06 -12.49
N VAL A 38 -3.09 7.22 -12.72
CA VAL A 38 -3.81 8.47 -12.93
C VAL A 38 -4.53 8.45 -14.28
N LYS A 39 -3.85 7.98 -15.35
CA LYS A 39 -4.44 7.87 -16.69
C LYS A 39 -5.62 6.91 -16.70
N LYS A 40 -5.55 5.83 -15.93
CA LYS A 40 -6.61 4.82 -15.83
C LYS A 40 -7.49 5.10 -14.61
N LYS A 41 -7.90 6.34 -14.44
CA LYS A 41 -8.60 6.80 -13.23
C LYS A 41 -9.79 5.92 -12.84
N GLU A 42 -10.66 5.59 -13.77
CA GLU A 42 -11.84 4.77 -13.47
C GLU A 42 -11.45 3.34 -13.08
N ASP A 43 -10.49 2.74 -13.79
CA ASP A 43 -10.01 1.41 -13.46
C ASP A 43 -9.32 1.40 -12.10
N THR A 44 -8.55 2.44 -11.81
CA THR A 44 -7.88 2.59 -10.51
C THR A 44 -8.89 2.68 -9.38
N LYS A 45 -9.93 3.49 -9.57
CA LYS A 45 -11.02 3.61 -8.59
C LYS A 45 -11.72 2.29 -8.36
N ASN A 46 -12.04 1.57 -9.44
CA ASN A 46 -12.68 0.27 -9.35
C ASN A 46 -11.78 -0.76 -8.67
N ALA A 47 -10.46 -0.71 -8.92
CA ALA A 47 -9.51 -1.57 -8.23
C ALA A 47 -9.55 -1.35 -6.72
N TRP A 48 -9.58 -0.10 -6.29
CA TRP A 48 -9.71 0.22 -4.86
C TRP A 48 -11.02 -0.29 -4.25
N LEU A 49 -12.13 -0.08 -4.96
CA LEU A 49 -13.45 -0.52 -4.50
C LEU A 49 -13.54 -2.04 -4.38
N HIS A 50 -12.83 -2.78 -5.23
CA HIS A 50 -12.85 -4.24 -5.26
C HIS A 50 -11.71 -4.90 -4.49
N SER A 51 -10.80 -4.15 -3.91
CA SER A 51 -9.73 -4.69 -3.09
C SER A 51 -10.24 -5.00 -1.69
N ASN A 52 -9.84 -6.13 -1.11
CA ASN A 52 -10.21 -6.43 0.27
C ASN A 52 -9.15 -6.02 1.30
N ILE A 53 -8.01 -5.50 0.83
CA ILE A 53 -7.04 -4.79 1.66
C ILE A 53 -6.90 -3.39 1.09
N ARG A 54 -7.31 -2.38 1.89
CA ARG A 54 -7.34 -1.00 1.43
C ARG A 54 -7.36 -0.05 2.64
N PHE A 55 -6.17 0.39 3.03
CA PHE A 55 -6.03 1.25 4.22
C PHE A 55 -5.27 2.53 3.89
N LEU A 56 -5.69 3.59 4.54
CA LEU A 56 -5.15 4.94 4.35
C LEU A 56 -4.62 5.46 5.67
N VAL A 57 -3.55 6.24 5.60
CA VAL A 57 -2.97 6.93 6.75
C VAL A 57 -3.08 8.43 6.52
N TYR A 58 -3.75 9.11 7.43
CA TYR A 58 -3.96 10.55 7.36
C TYR A 58 -3.28 11.29 8.51
N ASP A 59 -2.66 12.40 8.17
CA ASP A 59 -2.22 13.41 9.12
C ASP A 59 -3.19 14.58 8.95
N GLY A 60 -4.18 14.68 9.86
CA GLY A 60 -5.29 15.62 9.66
C GLY A 60 -6.02 15.31 8.36
N ASP A 61 -6.04 16.26 7.45
CA ASP A 61 -6.68 16.10 6.14
C ASP A 61 -5.70 15.69 5.03
N THR A 62 -4.42 15.52 5.37
CA THR A 62 -3.39 15.17 4.40
C THR A 62 -3.19 13.65 4.35
N LEU A 63 -3.31 13.07 3.16
CA LEU A 63 -3.03 11.65 2.98
C LEU A 63 -1.52 11.43 3.03
N ALA A 64 -1.06 10.75 4.09
CA ALA A 64 0.35 10.47 4.30
C ALA A 64 0.81 9.21 3.57
N GLY A 65 -0.11 8.27 3.32
CA GLY A 65 0.24 7.05 2.63
C GLY A 65 -0.93 6.08 2.57
N TYR A 66 -0.73 4.98 1.82
CA TYR A 66 -1.75 3.96 1.68
C TYR A 66 -1.15 2.59 1.39
N VAL A 67 -1.97 1.57 1.59
CA VAL A 67 -1.67 0.20 1.18
C VAL A 67 -2.92 -0.40 0.52
N ARG A 68 -2.72 -1.09 -0.59
CA ARG A 68 -3.79 -1.79 -1.30
C ARG A 68 -3.32 -3.20 -1.66
N GLY A 69 -4.21 -4.16 -1.49
CA GLY A 69 -3.88 -5.55 -1.81
C GLY A 69 -5.07 -6.49 -1.71
N PHE A 70 -4.77 -7.77 -1.75
CA PHE A 70 -5.76 -8.84 -1.71
C PHE A 70 -5.34 -9.93 -0.74
N THR A 71 -6.29 -10.56 -0.10
CA THR A 71 -6.03 -11.70 0.76
C THR A 71 -7.09 -12.77 0.55
N ASP A 72 -6.68 -14.04 0.61
CA ASP A 72 -7.61 -15.17 0.65
C ASP A 72 -7.99 -15.53 2.10
N LEU A 73 -7.49 -14.77 3.08
CA LEU A 73 -7.72 -14.88 4.52
C LEU A 73 -7.01 -16.07 5.16
N ASN A 74 -6.46 -16.99 4.39
CA ASN A 74 -5.97 -18.27 4.90
C ASN A 74 -4.50 -18.56 4.60
N ILE A 75 -4.04 -18.28 3.38
CA ILE A 75 -2.70 -18.67 2.93
C ILE A 75 -1.89 -17.43 2.48
N THR A 76 -2.47 -16.59 1.63
CA THR A 76 -1.71 -15.51 0.98
C THR A 76 -2.39 -14.17 1.16
N THR A 77 -1.58 -13.18 1.50
CA THR A 77 -1.90 -11.77 1.40
C THR A 77 -0.93 -11.15 0.40
N TYR A 78 -1.45 -10.62 -0.69
CA TYR A 78 -0.63 -9.98 -1.71
C TYR A 78 -0.78 -8.47 -1.63
N ILE A 79 0.35 -7.76 -1.48
CA ILE A 79 0.38 -6.30 -1.45
C ILE A 79 0.63 -5.80 -2.85
N CYS A 80 -0.38 -5.13 -3.42
CA CYS A 80 -0.28 -4.56 -4.77
C CYS A 80 0.51 -3.25 -4.77
N GLU A 81 0.22 -2.37 -3.81
CA GLU A 81 0.80 -1.04 -3.75
C GLU A 81 0.96 -0.58 -2.32
N VAL A 82 2.11 0.02 -2.02
CA VAL A 82 2.33 0.81 -0.82
C VAL A 82 2.95 2.12 -1.31
N LEU A 83 2.27 3.22 -1.03
CA LEU A 83 2.76 4.53 -1.43
C LEU A 83 2.77 5.45 -0.23
N ILE A 84 3.92 6.07 0.03
CA ILE A 84 4.08 7.02 1.13
C ILE A 84 4.37 8.39 0.53
N ASN A 85 3.59 9.38 0.92
CA ASN A 85 3.79 10.77 0.55
C ASN A 85 5.23 11.17 0.90
N LYS A 86 5.93 11.81 -0.03
CA LYS A 86 7.34 12.17 0.12
C LYS A 86 7.63 12.97 1.39
N ASP A 87 6.66 13.79 1.83
CA ASP A 87 6.82 14.63 3.03
C ASP A 87 6.74 13.82 4.32
N TYR A 88 6.36 12.55 4.22
CA TYR A 88 6.18 11.65 5.38
C TYR A 88 7.12 10.45 5.35
N ARG A 89 8.04 10.38 4.40
CA ARG A 89 8.97 9.26 4.28
C ARG A 89 10.01 9.26 5.39
N GLY A 90 10.62 8.10 5.62
CA GLY A 90 11.68 7.93 6.59
C GLY A 90 11.23 7.78 8.03
N GLN A 91 9.94 7.64 8.27
CA GLN A 91 9.36 7.49 9.61
C GLN A 91 8.91 6.05 9.92
N GLY A 92 8.93 5.17 8.92
CA GLY A 92 8.48 3.80 9.10
C GLY A 92 6.99 3.56 8.83
N ILE A 93 6.29 4.49 8.19
CA ILE A 93 4.87 4.34 7.88
C ILE A 93 4.62 3.09 7.02
N GLY A 94 5.43 2.89 5.97
CA GLY A 94 5.26 1.74 5.08
C GLY A 94 5.41 0.41 5.81
N SER A 95 6.45 0.28 6.64
CA SER A 95 6.68 -0.92 7.45
C SER A 95 5.52 -1.17 8.41
N GLU A 96 5.06 -0.14 9.09
CA GLU A 96 3.97 -0.29 10.06
C GLU A 96 2.64 -0.59 9.39
N LEU A 97 2.39 -0.04 8.18
CA LEU A 97 1.20 -0.37 7.41
C LEU A 97 1.16 -1.85 7.03
N ILE A 98 2.26 -2.38 6.48
CA ILE A 98 2.32 -3.79 6.09
C ILE A 98 2.19 -4.67 7.32
N LYS A 99 2.85 -4.30 8.41
CA LYS A 99 2.76 -5.03 9.68
C LYS A 99 1.32 -5.05 10.20
N PHE A 100 0.63 -3.93 10.11
CA PHE A 100 -0.78 -3.84 10.49
C PHE A 100 -1.63 -4.81 9.68
N VAL A 101 -1.47 -4.82 8.36
CA VAL A 101 -2.18 -5.75 7.47
C VAL A 101 -1.87 -7.20 7.85
N HIS A 102 -0.59 -7.52 8.07
CA HIS A 102 -0.20 -8.88 8.42
C HIS A 102 -0.81 -9.33 9.74
N HIS A 103 -0.94 -8.43 10.71
CA HIS A 103 -1.58 -8.75 11.99
C HIS A 103 -3.09 -8.96 11.88
N LEU A 104 -3.74 -8.40 10.84
CA LEU A 104 -5.15 -8.69 10.57
C LEU A 104 -5.33 -10.13 10.04
N TYR A 105 -4.34 -10.65 9.33
CA TYR A 105 -4.38 -11.96 8.69
C TYR A 105 -3.11 -12.75 9.00
N PRO A 106 -2.87 -13.05 10.30
CA PRO A 106 -1.55 -13.51 10.76
C PRO A 106 -1.16 -14.91 10.28
N LYS A 107 -2.10 -15.73 9.84
CA LYS A 107 -1.76 -17.05 9.31
C LYS A 107 -1.40 -17.01 7.83
N THR A 108 -1.54 -15.87 7.16
CA THR A 108 -1.14 -15.74 5.77
C THR A 108 0.32 -15.31 5.68
N ARG A 109 0.93 -15.59 4.52
CA ARG A 109 2.23 -15.01 4.17
C ARG A 109 2.00 -13.73 3.40
N ILE A 110 2.90 -12.75 3.56
CA ILE A 110 2.87 -11.52 2.77
C ILE A 110 3.72 -11.73 1.52
N ASP A 111 3.11 -11.61 0.35
CA ASP A 111 3.81 -11.61 -0.94
C ASP A 111 3.67 -10.24 -1.59
N LEU A 112 4.73 -9.78 -2.24
CA LEU A 112 4.71 -8.54 -2.99
C LEU A 112 5.82 -8.54 -4.04
N LEU A 113 5.72 -7.63 -5.02
CA LEU A 113 6.76 -7.42 -6.01
C LEU A 113 7.56 -6.18 -5.62
N GLY A 114 8.85 -6.36 -5.41
CA GLY A 114 9.77 -5.25 -5.18
C GLY A 114 10.39 -4.78 -6.49
N SER A 115 10.55 -3.47 -6.63
CA SER A 115 11.28 -2.89 -7.75
C SER A 115 12.78 -2.91 -7.46
N SER A 116 13.58 -2.55 -8.47
CA SER A 116 15.02 -2.40 -8.27
C SER A 116 15.38 -1.36 -7.20
N THR A 117 14.49 -0.38 -6.97
CA THR A 117 14.71 0.66 -5.97
C THR A 117 14.14 0.30 -4.59
N SER A 118 13.15 -0.57 -4.52
CA SER A 118 12.51 -0.92 -3.25
C SER A 118 12.97 -2.25 -2.66
N ARG A 119 13.66 -3.11 -3.43
CA ARG A 119 14.03 -4.45 -2.95
C ARG A 119 14.90 -4.42 -1.69
N THR A 120 15.81 -3.47 -1.59
CA THR A 120 16.69 -3.33 -0.41
C THR A 120 15.88 -3.09 0.84
N PHE A 121 14.84 -2.25 0.73
CA PHE A 121 13.93 -2.00 1.84
C PHE A 121 13.32 -3.30 2.36
N TYR A 122 12.82 -4.15 1.46
CA TYR A 122 12.19 -5.41 1.86
C TYR A 122 13.20 -6.43 2.40
N GLU A 123 14.38 -6.52 1.80
CA GLU A 123 15.45 -7.38 2.30
C GLU A 123 15.86 -6.98 3.72
N ASP A 124 15.95 -5.68 4.01
CA ASP A 124 16.27 -5.15 5.33
C ASP A 124 15.17 -5.41 6.37
N GLN A 125 13.94 -5.69 5.91
CA GLN A 125 12.80 -6.02 6.77
C GLN A 125 12.62 -7.54 6.93
N ASP A 126 13.64 -8.33 6.59
CA ASP A 126 13.66 -9.80 6.71
C ASP A 126 12.70 -10.53 5.77
N TYR A 127 12.36 -9.93 4.64
CA TYR A 127 11.60 -10.62 3.60
C TYR A 127 12.52 -11.56 2.83
N ARG A 128 12.07 -12.80 2.61
CA ARG A 128 12.78 -13.74 1.76
C ARG A 128 12.50 -13.40 0.31
N LYS A 129 13.52 -13.50 -0.52
CA LYS A 129 13.45 -13.12 -1.92
C LYS A 129 12.81 -14.23 -2.76
N PHE A 130 11.83 -13.85 -3.56
CA PHE A 130 11.23 -14.70 -4.59
C PHE A 130 11.27 -13.93 -5.91
N TYR A 131 11.22 -14.65 -7.03
CA TYR A 131 11.22 -14.01 -8.34
C TYR A 131 9.80 -13.71 -8.77
N GLY A 132 9.55 -12.48 -9.23
CA GLY A 132 8.27 -12.08 -9.76
C GLY A 132 8.30 -12.04 -11.29
N PHE A 133 7.17 -12.41 -11.91
CA PHE A 133 7.02 -12.35 -13.35
C PHE A 133 5.70 -11.66 -13.66
N ARG A 134 5.68 -10.88 -14.74
CA ARG A 134 4.48 -10.11 -15.13
C ARG A 134 4.29 -10.20 -16.63
N LYS A 135 3.03 -10.34 -17.06
CA LYS A 135 2.69 -10.32 -18.48
C LYS A 135 1.32 -9.70 -18.64
N THR A 136 1.20 -8.75 -19.55
CA THR A 136 -0.08 -8.17 -19.93
C THR A 136 -0.66 -8.95 -21.10
N ILE A 137 -1.94 -8.73 -21.41
CA ILE A 137 -2.62 -9.53 -22.44
C ILE A 137 -1.99 -9.34 -23.82
N GLU A 138 -1.45 -8.14 -24.12
CA GLU A 138 -0.85 -7.85 -25.41
C GLU A 138 0.54 -8.49 -25.61
N GLU A 139 1.12 -9.04 -24.55
CA GLU A 139 2.47 -9.59 -24.59
C GLU A 139 2.53 -11.09 -24.89
N TYR A 140 1.41 -11.71 -25.28
CA TYR A 140 1.38 -13.11 -25.71
C TYR A 140 1.79 -13.28 -27.17
#